data_e123761461808d88bd8937a6fd74375e
#
_entry.id   e123761461808d88bd8937a6fd74375e
#
_cell.length_a   1.000
_cell.length_b   1.000
_cell.length_c   1.000
_cell.angle_alpha   90.00
_cell.angle_beta   90.00
_cell.angle_gamma   90.00
#
_symmetry.space_group_name_H-M   'P 1'
#
loop_
_entity.id
_entity.type
_entity.pdbx_description
1 polymer ?
#
loop_
_entity_poly.entity_id
_entity_poly.type
_entity_poly.pdbx_seq_one_letter_code
_entity_poly.pdbx_strand_id
1 'polypeptide(L)'
;MAIDTVGSRHSSLLAIMSAGASRMMSEEELMKVVAEKMPSYYREPDCHQLIHDFYAKYGDSSKPFSRDVIRINATAEQASQQVNSLQLTVNSPNANHAVQGSMIQVQSSEEDYPDPPAMPEKLPKLVELLISRTPEIYKPAVAHAIFPPLATHLWQTSFRYIDNVVHEATLSTCLLAGTGAGKSSVNKPISYIMEDIRKRDAENLKREKEWKEEMTRKGANKDKRKRPDNLVIQEIDADMTNPAFVMRTAEAQGRFLYTSLNELDQFDALKGTGNQHFRIMCLASDSDNQYGQTRVGTQSVTERVTIRFNWNASTTIQKGQRYFSKVLTDGPISRINFCTIPEREIGDEMPVFGDYDDAYREGLKPYIENLNNARGLIDCPEAFQLALKLKDENAEFSRLSQDRVYENLSFRANVIAYLKACVLYVANGCKWEPEIDEFIRWSERYDLYCKMRFFGDAIKRANFSNEKSSKRGPANLLQQLPDVFNFQQAEYLRSQLGMDKKGTPSMLRNWVNRNYIRKIPPKGATGDVISIQLFSFEKLRNRKDGKEVKILES
;
A
#
# COMPACT_ATOMS: atom_id res chain seq x y z
N MET A 1 -11.36 15.65 -30.26
CA MET A 1 -9.92 15.52 -30.64
C MET A 1 -9.86 14.74 -31.93
N ALA A 2 -9.12 15.21 -32.91
CA ALA A 2 -9.00 14.52 -34.19
C ALA A 2 -8.28 13.17 -33.98
N ILE A 3 -9.00 12.08 -34.21
CA ILE A 3 -8.50 10.70 -34.11
C ILE A 3 -7.46 10.39 -35.21
N ASP A 4 -7.36 11.28 -36.18
CA ASP A 4 -6.56 11.16 -37.42
C ASP A 4 -5.32 12.06 -37.42
N THR A 5 -4.52 12.02 -36.35
CA THR A 5 -3.25 12.75 -36.22
C THR A 5 -2.03 11.84 -36.48
N VAL A 6 -1.01 12.34 -37.16
CA VAL A 6 0.22 11.63 -37.61
C VAL A 6 0.99 11.03 -36.44
N GLY A 7 0.71 10.77 -35.34
CA GLY A 7 1.40 10.06 -34.23
C GLY A 7 0.51 9.04 -33.52
N SER A 8 -0.81 9.08 -33.78
CA SER A 8 -1.79 8.18 -33.12
C SER A 8 -2.60 7.33 -34.12
N ARG A 9 -2.39 7.47 -35.42
CA ARG A 9 -3.18 6.81 -36.47
C ARG A 9 -3.22 5.30 -36.36
N HIS A 10 -2.07 4.66 -36.15
CA HIS A 10 -1.99 3.20 -36.02
C HIS A 10 -2.73 2.67 -34.78
N SER A 11 -2.56 3.30 -33.64
CA SER A 11 -3.24 2.91 -32.40
C SER A 11 -4.75 3.14 -32.46
N SER A 12 -5.18 4.24 -33.11
CA SER A 12 -6.59 4.55 -33.32
C SER A 12 -7.25 3.57 -34.30
N LEU A 13 -6.57 3.22 -35.40
CA LEU A 13 -7.05 2.21 -36.34
C LEU A 13 -7.20 0.83 -35.67
N LEU A 14 -6.18 0.40 -34.92
CA LEU A 14 -6.22 -0.86 -34.18
C LEU A 14 -7.40 -0.90 -33.17
N ALA A 15 -7.68 0.20 -32.48
CA ALA A 15 -8.82 0.31 -31.57
C ALA A 15 -10.17 0.16 -32.32
N ILE A 16 -10.31 0.80 -33.49
CA ILE A 16 -11.51 0.71 -34.32
C ILE A 16 -11.69 -0.70 -34.87
N MET A 17 -10.63 -1.33 -35.37
CA MET A 17 -10.65 -2.70 -35.88
C MET A 17 -11.07 -3.71 -34.79
N SER A 18 -10.49 -3.55 -33.61
CA SER A 18 -10.76 -4.41 -32.46
C SER A 18 -12.21 -4.29 -31.96
N ALA A 19 -12.74 -3.05 -31.93
CA ALA A 19 -14.13 -2.78 -31.56
C ALA A 19 -15.11 -3.31 -32.63
N GLY A 20 -14.77 -3.21 -33.90
CA GLY A 20 -15.55 -3.77 -34.99
C GLY A 20 -15.62 -5.29 -34.94
N ALA A 21 -14.49 -5.97 -34.77
CA ALA A 21 -14.42 -7.42 -34.65
C ALA A 21 -15.19 -7.94 -33.42
N SER A 22 -15.12 -7.24 -32.28
CA SER A 22 -15.90 -7.60 -31.07
C SER A 22 -17.42 -7.49 -31.26
N ARG A 23 -17.86 -6.64 -32.17
CA ARG A 23 -19.27 -6.44 -32.53
C ARG A 23 -19.71 -7.30 -33.72
N MET A 24 -18.85 -8.20 -34.16
CA MET A 24 -19.09 -9.06 -35.35
C MET A 24 -19.37 -8.26 -36.63
N MET A 25 -18.79 -7.08 -36.75
CA MET A 25 -18.90 -6.29 -37.97
C MET A 25 -18.12 -6.96 -39.10
N SER A 26 -18.65 -6.92 -40.31
CA SER A 26 -17.93 -7.36 -41.50
C SER A 26 -16.77 -6.41 -41.80
N GLU A 27 -15.78 -6.90 -42.56
CA GLU A 27 -14.65 -6.06 -43.02
C GLU A 27 -15.14 -4.83 -43.78
N GLU A 28 -16.17 -4.97 -44.63
CA GLU A 28 -16.77 -3.87 -45.41
C GLU A 28 -17.47 -2.83 -44.54
N GLU A 29 -18.17 -3.27 -43.49
CA GLU A 29 -18.80 -2.36 -42.51
C GLU A 29 -17.74 -1.59 -41.70
N LEU A 30 -16.66 -2.26 -41.32
CA LEU A 30 -15.56 -1.62 -40.62
C LEU A 30 -14.85 -0.58 -41.53
N MET A 31 -14.63 -0.90 -42.81
CA MET A 31 -14.05 0.05 -43.75
C MET A 31 -14.87 1.32 -43.87
N LYS A 32 -16.21 1.23 -43.87
CA LYS A 32 -17.09 2.42 -43.87
C LYS A 32 -16.91 3.26 -42.58
N VAL A 33 -16.80 2.61 -41.43
CA VAL A 33 -16.55 3.31 -40.15
C VAL A 33 -15.18 4.00 -40.14
N VAL A 34 -14.16 3.36 -40.66
CA VAL A 34 -12.81 3.95 -40.76
C VAL A 34 -12.79 5.10 -41.74
N ALA A 35 -13.48 4.99 -42.88
CA ALA A 35 -13.61 6.08 -43.86
C ALA A 35 -14.29 7.33 -43.26
N GLU A 36 -15.27 7.12 -42.39
CA GLU A 36 -15.98 8.22 -41.70
C GLU A 36 -15.14 8.86 -40.60
N LYS A 37 -14.48 8.05 -39.76
CA LYS A 37 -13.79 8.50 -38.56
C LYS A 37 -12.33 8.91 -38.79
N MET A 38 -11.69 8.37 -39.81
CA MET A 38 -10.28 8.58 -40.17
C MET A 38 -10.09 8.82 -41.68
N PRO A 39 -10.71 9.84 -42.27
CA PRO A 39 -10.77 10.01 -43.72
C PRO A 39 -9.39 10.27 -44.37
N SER A 40 -8.44 10.84 -43.63
CA SER A 40 -7.09 11.09 -44.16
C SER A 40 -6.29 9.79 -44.23
N TYR A 41 -6.38 8.95 -43.20
CA TYR A 41 -5.65 7.69 -43.13
C TYR A 41 -6.29 6.61 -44.03
N TYR A 42 -7.62 6.62 -44.15
CA TYR A 42 -8.34 5.71 -45.04
C TYR A 42 -7.89 5.79 -46.53
N ARG A 43 -7.37 6.95 -46.96
CA ARG A 43 -6.84 7.13 -48.32
C ARG A 43 -5.44 6.54 -48.55
N GLU A 44 -4.78 6.11 -47.49
CA GLU A 44 -3.45 5.50 -47.56
C GLU A 44 -3.55 4.00 -47.84
N PRO A 45 -2.77 3.44 -48.76
CA PRO A 45 -2.82 2.01 -49.10
C PRO A 45 -2.61 1.10 -47.91
N ASP A 46 -1.75 1.50 -46.95
CA ASP A 46 -1.42 0.74 -45.77
C ASP A 46 -2.63 0.54 -44.83
N CYS A 47 -3.61 1.46 -44.81
CA CYS A 47 -4.79 1.37 -44.00
C CYS A 47 -5.67 0.17 -44.38
N HIS A 48 -5.91 0.01 -45.69
CA HIS A 48 -6.70 -1.09 -46.24
C HIS A 48 -6.01 -2.44 -45.99
N GLN A 49 -4.69 -2.48 -46.21
CA GLN A 49 -3.93 -3.71 -45.98
C GLN A 49 -3.95 -4.13 -44.52
N LEU A 50 -3.80 -3.20 -43.56
CA LEU A 50 -3.86 -3.47 -42.13
C LEU A 50 -5.23 -4.00 -41.70
N ILE A 51 -6.31 -3.45 -42.25
CA ILE A 51 -7.68 -3.93 -41.95
C ILE A 51 -7.86 -5.37 -42.47
N HIS A 52 -7.43 -5.60 -43.73
CA HIS A 52 -7.52 -6.94 -44.33
C HIS A 52 -6.72 -7.98 -43.55
N ASP A 53 -5.47 -7.71 -43.24
CA ASP A 53 -4.61 -8.60 -42.44
C ASP A 53 -5.15 -8.87 -41.05
N PHE A 54 -5.78 -7.86 -40.42
CA PHE A 54 -6.42 -8.01 -39.15
C PHE A 54 -7.61 -8.98 -39.21
N TYR A 55 -8.50 -8.82 -40.22
CA TYR A 55 -9.64 -9.72 -40.37
C TYR A 55 -9.23 -11.12 -40.80
N ALA A 56 -8.23 -11.25 -41.67
CA ALA A 56 -7.65 -12.55 -42.01
C ALA A 56 -7.10 -13.29 -40.79
N LYS A 57 -6.57 -12.56 -39.82
CA LYS A 57 -5.96 -13.13 -38.61
C LYS A 57 -6.93 -13.32 -37.44
N TYR A 58 -7.90 -12.43 -37.25
CA TYR A 58 -8.75 -12.35 -36.08
C TYR A 58 -10.26 -12.35 -36.36
N GLY A 59 -10.67 -12.32 -37.61
CA GLY A 59 -12.09 -12.31 -38.01
C GLY A 59 -12.85 -13.60 -37.75
N ASP A 60 -12.17 -14.65 -37.32
CA ASP A 60 -12.78 -15.93 -36.95
C ASP A 60 -13.14 -15.92 -35.46
N SER A 61 -14.44 -15.92 -35.17
CA SER A 61 -14.99 -15.91 -33.80
C SER A 61 -14.62 -17.13 -32.96
N SER A 62 -14.02 -18.15 -33.56
CA SER A 62 -13.55 -19.36 -32.86
C SER A 62 -12.15 -19.20 -32.22
N LYS A 63 -11.41 -18.15 -32.57
CA LYS A 63 -10.06 -17.90 -32.05
C LYS A 63 -10.06 -16.89 -30.92
N PRO A 64 -9.43 -17.18 -29.78
CA PRO A 64 -9.32 -16.20 -28.70
C PRO A 64 -8.47 -15.01 -29.16
N PHE A 65 -8.96 -13.79 -28.86
CA PHE A 65 -8.21 -12.56 -29.11
C PHE A 65 -6.89 -12.55 -28.30
N SER A 66 -5.84 -11.98 -28.88
CA SER A 66 -4.59 -11.75 -28.14
C SER A 66 -4.82 -10.78 -26.96
N ARG A 67 -3.97 -10.85 -25.92
CA ARG A 67 -4.06 -9.95 -24.75
C ARG A 67 -4.02 -8.48 -25.14
N ASP A 68 -3.31 -8.14 -26.22
CA ASP A 68 -3.19 -6.77 -26.72
C ASP A 68 -4.49 -6.28 -27.37
N VAL A 69 -5.20 -7.15 -28.07
CA VAL A 69 -6.53 -6.87 -28.65
C VAL A 69 -7.57 -6.65 -27.56
N ILE A 70 -7.58 -7.46 -26.50
CA ILE A 70 -8.47 -7.30 -25.34
C ILE A 70 -8.19 -5.96 -24.63
N ARG A 71 -6.93 -5.57 -24.50
CA ARG A 71 -6.52 -4.30 -23.88
C ARG A 71 -6.95 -3.08 -24.70
N ILE A 72 -6.84 -3.15 -26.03
CA ILE A 72 -7.26 -2.09 -26.95
C ILE A 72 -8.80 -1.95 -26.92
N ASN A 73 -9.55 -3.04 -26.84
CA ASN A 73 -11.01 -3.02 -26.70
C ASN A 73 -11.45 -2.31 -25.42
N ALA A 74 -10.83 -2.61 -24.28
CA ALA A 74 -11.12 -1.95 -23.02
C ALA A 74 -10.89 -0.43 -23.09
N THR A 75 -9.85 0.01 -23.79
CA THR A 75 -9.52 1.43 -23.99
C THR A 75 -10.51 2.11 -24.94
N ALA A 76 -10.95 1.43 -25.99
CA ALA A 76 -11.92 1.94 -26.96
C ALA A 76 -13.33 2.05 -26.36
N GLU A 77 -13.74 1.13 -25.51
CA GLU A 77 -15.02 1.21 -24.79
C GLU A 77 -15.05 2.39 -23.79
N GLN A 78 -13.94 2.68 -23.10
CA GLN A 78 -13.82 3.85 -22.24
C GLN A 78 -13.90 5.15 -23.03
N ALA A 79 -13.25 5.24 -24.18
CA ALA A 79 -13.32 6.40 -25.08
C ALA A 79 -14.74 6.60 -25.65
N SER A 80 -15.45 5.52 -26.00
CA SER A 80 -16.83 5.59 -26.52
C SER A 80 -17.83 6.01 -25.45
N GLN A 81 -17.63 5.64 -24.20
CA GLN A 81 -18.47 6.06 -23.08
C GLN A 81 -18.29 7.56 -22.76
N GLN A 82 -17.09 8.10 -22.91
CA GLN A 82 -16.83 9.53 -22.76
C GLN A 82 -17.48 10.37 -23.88
N VAL A 83 -17.51 9.89 -25.12
CA VAL A 83 -18.15 10.58 -26.23
C VAL A 83 -19.69 10.58 -26.09
N ASN A 84 -20.28 9.49 -25.62
CA ASN A 84 -21.72 9.41 -25.41
C ASN A 84 -22.21 10.26 -24.23
N SER A 85 -21.39 10.47 -23.19
CA SER A 85 -21.73 11.36 -22.07
C SER A 85 -21.72 12.85 -22.47
N LEU A 86 -20.93 13.23 -23.47
CA LEU A 86 -20.87 14.59 -23.99
C LEU A 86 -21.99 14.92 -24.99
N GLN A 87 -22.62 13.92 -25.63
CA GLN A 87 -23.73 14.13 -26.56
C GLN A 87 -25.12 14.19 -25.88
N LEU A 88 -25.25 13.76 -24.62
CA LEU A 88 -26.51 13.78 -23.87
C LEU A 88 -26.83 15.11 -23.20
N THR A 89 -25.97 16.11 -23.30
CA THR A 89 -26.16 17.45 -22.71
C THR A 89 -26.73 18.52 -23.64
N VAL A 90 -27.06 18.18 -24.88
CA VAL A 90 -27.67 19.14 -25.83
C VAL A 90 -28.94 18.51 -26.44
N ASN A 91 -30.07 18.95 -25.97
CA ASN A 91 -31.45 18.79 -26.46
C ASN A 91 -32.41 17.98 -25.59
N SER A 92 -33.19 18.68 -24.79
CA SER A 92 -34.66 18.61 -24.87
C SER A 92 -35.31 19.65 -23.97
N PRO A 93 -36.31 20.42 -24.45
CA PRO A 93 -37.15 21.25 -23.60
C PRO A 93 -38.46 20.51 -23.28
N ASN A 94 -38.92 20.73 -22.03
CA ASN A 94 -40.29 20.59 -21.52
C ASN A 94 -40.96 19.21 -21.46
N ALA A 95 -41.20 18.76 -20.25
CA ALA A 95 -42.55 18.45 -19.77
C ALA A 95 -42.60 18.24 -18.25
N ASN A 96 -43.43 19.03 -17.60
CA ASN A 96 -43.84 18.93 -16.20
C ASN A 96 -44.49 17.58 -15.90
N HIS A 97 -44.14 16.94 -14.79
CA HIS A 97 -45.07 16.57 -13.72
C HIS A 97 -44.29 16.02 -12.49
N ALA A 98 -44.68 16.54 -11.36
CA ALA A 98 -44.13 16.29 -10.05
C ALA A 98 -44.35 14.85 -9.58
N VAL A 99 -43.25 14.19 -9.15
CA VAL A 99 -43.27 13.23 -8.04
C VAL A 99 -42.08 13.59 -7.15
N GLN A 100 -42.36 14.18 -6.00
CA GLN A 100 -41.40 14.47 -4.95
C GLN A 100 -40.93 13.13 -4.32
N GLY A 101 -39.88 12.57 -4.88
CA GLY A 101 -39.00 11.68 -4.17
C GLY A 101 -37.65 12.39 -4.10
N SER A 102 -37.19 12.73 -2.93
CA SER A 102 -35.86 13.34 -2.76
C SER A 102 -34.82 12.39 -3.33
N MET A 103 -34.40 12.65 -4.58
CA MET A 103 -33.22 12.00 -5.14
C MET A 103 -32.02 12.40 -4.30
N ILE A 104 -31.35 11.42 -3.75
CA ILE A 104 -30.00 11.60 -3.23
C ILE A 104 -29.15 12.02 -4.43
N GLN A 105 -28.86 13.31 -4.54
CA GLN A 105 -27.83 13.79 -5.46
C GLN A 105 -26.50 13.29 -4.91
N VAL A 106 -26.03 12.14 -5.39
CA VAL A 106 -24.62 11.82 -5.33
C VAL A 106 -23.99 12.79 -6.33
N GLN A 107 -23.39 13.85 -5.82
CA GLN A 107 -22.57 14.74 -6.64
C GLN A 107 -21.49 13.90 -7.32
N SER A 108 -21.63 13.68 -8.62
CA SER A 108 -20.59 13.07 -9.46
C SER A 108 -19.59 14.17 -9.85
N SER A 109 -18.95 14.80 -8.89
CA SER A 109 -17.68 15.42 -9.10
C SER A 109 -16.66 14.27 -9.23
N GLU A 110 -15.76 14.32 -10.18
CA GLU A 110 -14.52 13.58 -10.15
C GLU A 110 -13.70 14.12 -8.98
N GLU A 111 -14.16 13.81 -7.75
CA GLU A 111 -13.41 14.16 -6.56
C GLU A 111 -12.16 13.29 -6.57
N ASP A 112 -11.02 13.92 -6.60
CA ASP A 112 -9.72 13.32 -6.41
C ASP A 112 -9.72 12.51 -5.10
N TYR A 113 -8.85 11.49 -5.06
CA TYR A 113 -8.62 10.73 -3.84
C TYR A 113 -8.24 11.72 -2.72
N PRO A 114 -8.79 11.60 -1.50
CA PRO A 114 -8.52 12.57 -0.43
C PRO A 114 -7.03 12.70 -0.15
N ASP A 115 -6.62 13.83 0.39
CA ASP A 115 -5.25 14.06 0.81
C ASP A 115 -4.83 13.10 1.93
N PRO A 116 -3.52 12.80 2.07
CA PRO A 116 -3.03 11.99 3.17
C PRO A 116 -3.34 12.67 4.52
N PRO A 117 -3.57 11.89 5.60
CA PRO A 117 -3.82 12.44 6.92
C PRO A 117 -2.73 13.42 7.37
N ALA A 118 -3.11 14.59 7.83
CA ALA A 118 -2.17 15.58 8.36
C ALA A 118 -1.42 15.05 9.60
N MET A 119 -0.12 15.31 9.67
CA MET A 119 0.70 14.89 10.80
C MET A 119 0.33 15.70 12.05
N PRO A 120 0.30 15.09 13.27
CA PRO A 120 0.02 15.81 14.50
C PRO A 120 1.03 16.94 14.75
N GLU A 121 0.56 18.03 15.36
CA GLU A 121 1.42 19.16 15.75
C GLU A 121 2.42 18.79 16.85
N LYS A 122 1.97 17.97 17.82
CA LYS A 122 2.82 17.48 18.92
C LYS A 122 3.34 16.09 18.59
N LEU A 123 4.62 15.90 18.69
CA LEU A 123 5.32 14.68 18.33
C LEU A 123 6.13 14.13 19.50
N PRO A 124 6.37 12.80 19.56
CA PRO A 124 7.35 12.23 20.47
C PRO A 124 8.73 12.88 20.23
N LYS A 125 9.46 13.17 21.30
CA LYS A 125 10.73 13.93 21.24
C LYS A 125 11.75 13.35 20.26
N LEU A 126 11.85 12.01 20.17
CA LEU A 126 12.75 11.36 19.21
C LEU A 126 12.31 11.65 17.76
N VAL A 127 11.01 11.58 17.48
CA VAL A 127 10.48 11.87 16.14
C VAL A 127 10.71 13.34 15.80
N GLU A 128 10.38 14.24 16.73
CA GLU A 128 10.60 15.68 16.58
C GLU A 128 12.07 15.99 16.26
N LEU A 129 13.01 15.41 17.03
CA LEU A 129 14.43 15.54 16.77
C LEU A 129 14.79 15.06 15.36
N LEU A 130 14.36 13.85 14.97
CA LEU A 130 14.76 13.24 13.71
C LEU A 130 14.23 13.98 12.47
N ILE A 131 13.08 14.65 12.58
CA ILE A 131 12.52 15.44 11.47
C ILE A 131 12.85 16.94 11.57
N SER A 132 13.51 17.41 12.64
CA SER A 132 13.73 18.83 12.93
C SER A 132 14.47 19.60 11.82
N ARG A 133 15.29 18.92 11.02
CA ARG A 133 16.07 19.50 9.93
C ARG A 133 15.45 19.24 8.55
N THR A 134 14.25 18.65 8.53
CA THR A 134 13.53 18.23 7.31
C THR A 134 12.47 19.27 6.95
N PRO A 135 12.39 19.70 5.69
CA PRO A 135 11.29 20.56 5.21
C PRO A 135 9.91 19.93 5.45
N GLU A 136 8.87 20.75 5.70
CA GLU A 136 7.54 20.31 6.11
C GLU A 136 6.96 19.22 5.18
N ILE A 137 7.05 19.43 3.88
CA ILE A 137 6.51 18.49 2.88
C ILE A 137 7.11 17.08 2.97
N TYR A 138 8.33 16.93 3.51
CA TYR A 138 9.02 15.64 3.63
C TYR A 138 8.90 15.03 5.02
N LYS A 139 8.47 15.78 6.03
CA LYS A 139 8.38 15.32 7.42
C LYS A 139 7.56 14.03 7.57
N PRO A 140 6.38 13.88 6.94
CA PRO A 140 5.62 12.63 7.02
C PRO A 140 6.39 11.41 6.50
N ALA A 141 7.07 11.54 5.36
CA ALA A 141 7.85 10.45 4.79
C ALA A 141 9.04 10.07 5.69
N VAL A 142 9.76 11.06 6.23
CA VAL A 142 10.86 10.83 7.18
C VAL A 142 10.34 10.18 8.46
N ALA A 143 9.24 10.68 9.03
CA ALA A 143 8.62 10.14 10.24
C ALA A 143 8.20 8.65 10.11
N HIS A 144 7.95 8.18 8.91
CA HIS A 144 7.74 6.75 8.63
C HIS A 144 9.05 5.99 8.40
N ALA A 145 10.01 6.59 7.70
CA ALA A 145 11.25 5.93 7.27
C ALA A 145 12.27 5.71 8.41
N ILE A 146 12.15 6.40 9.53
CA ILE A 146 13.08 6.26 10.68
C ILE A 146 12.92 4.94 11.45
N PHE A 147 11.77 4.27 11.37
CA PHE A 147 11.48 3.10 12.21
C PHE A 147 12.29 1.85 11.85
N PRO A 148 12.46 1.44 10.58
CA PRO A 148 13.28 0.28 10.27
C PRO A 148 14.72 0.39 10.78
N PRO A 149 15.46 1.50 10.59
CA PRO A 149 16.80 1.63 11.14
C PRO A 149 16.83 1.72 12.68
N LEU A 150 15.87 2.39 13.34
CA LEU A 150 15.75 2.39 14.80
C LEU A 150 15.54 0.97 15.34
N ALA A 151 14.61 0.22 14.75
CA ALA A 151 14.31 -1.16 15.14
C ALA A 151 15.51 -2.11 14.94
N THR A 152 16.43 -1.79 14.02
CA THR A 152 17.63 -2.60 13.75
C THR A 152 18.61 -2.63 14.93
N HIS A 153 18.53 -1.68 15.86
CA HIS A 153 19.35 -1.64 17.09
C HIS A 153 18.85 -2.61 18.16
N LEU A 154 17.57 -3.03 18.10
CA LEU A 154 17.00 -3.97 19.05
C LEU A 154 17.58 -5.39 18.81
N TRP A 155 18.25 -5.94 19.81
CA TRP A 155 18.84 -7.26 19.76
C TRP A 155 18.34 -8.11 20.92
N GLN A 156 17.83 -9.32 20.62
CA GLN A 156 17.22 -10.18 21.63
C GLN A 156 16.09 -9.47 22.42
N THR A 157 15.35 -8.62 21.72
CA THR A 157 14.27 -7.83 22.31
C THR A 157 12.97 -8.19 21.61
N SER A 158 11.92 -8.45 22.38
CA SER A 158 10.62 -8.84 21.87
C SER A 158 9.47 -8.20 22.66
N PHE A 159 8.29 -8.22 22.07
CA PHE A 159 7.09 -7.58 22.58
C PHE A 159 5.89 -8.50 22.41
N ARG A 160 5.00 -8.57 23.40
CA ARG A 160 3.78 -9.39 23.35
C ARG A 160 2.63 -8.57 22.79
N TYR A 161 2.14 -8.94 21.62
CA TYR A 161 1.02 -8.28 20.98
C TYR A 161 -0.33 -8.71 21.56
N ILE A 162 -1.42 -8.02 21.18
CA ILE A 162 -2.78 -8.23 21.73
C ILE A 162 -3.39 -9.62 21.44
N ASP A 163 -2.84 -10.37 20.48
CA ASP A 163 -3.21 -11.76 20.18
C ASP A 163 -2.37 -12.80 20.94
N ASN A 164 -1.56 -12.37 21.91
CA ASN A 164 -0.59 -13.16 22.68
C ASN A 164 0.61 -13.68 21.90
N VAL A 165 0.76 -13.31 20.63
CA VAL A 165 1.98 -13.64 19.85
C VAL A 165 3.11 -12.70 20.25
N VAL A 166 4.31 -13.27 20.40
CA VAL A 166 5.51 -12.50 20.69
C VAL A 166 6.18 -12.09 19.39
N HIS A 167 6.39 -10.80 19.19
CA HIS A 167 7.00 -10.22 18.00
C HIS A 167 8.36 -9.61 18.33
N GLU A 168 9.31 -9.74 17.43
CA GLU A 168 10.49 -8.89 17.35
C GLU A 168 10.18 -7.68 16.46
N ALA A 169 10.90 -6.57 16.62
CA ALA A 169 10.61 -5.33 15.89
C ALA A 169 11.05 -5.39 14.41
N THR A 170 10.42 -6.28 13.64
CA THR A 170 10.62 -6.35 12.19
C THR A 170 9.76 -5.27 11.52
N LEU A 171 10.42 -4.26 10.98
CA LEU A 171 9.79 -3.13 10.34
C LEU A 171 10.39 -2.87 8.96
N SER A 172 9.52 -2.56 8.02
CA SER A 172 9.92 -2.20 6.66
C SER A 172 9.09 -1.03 6.16
N THR A 173 9.72 -0.09 5.46
CA THR A 173 9.05 1.09 4.93
C THR A 173 9.33 1.26 3.45
N CYS A 174 8.27 1.45 2.66
CA CYS A 174 8.35 1.72 1.22
C CYS A 174 7.76 3.11 0.92
N LEU A 175 8.60 4.02 0.47
CA LEU A 175 8.23 5.38 0.05
C LEU A 175 7.85 5.39 -1.43
N LEU A 176 6.58 5.65 -1.72
CA LEU A 176 6.03 5.79 -3.06
C LEU A 176 5.70 7.26 -3.34
N ALA A 177 6.41 7.90 -4.25
CA ALA A 177 6.17 9.31 -4.57
C ALA A 177 6.44 9.62 -6.04
N GLY A 178 6.04 10.79 -6.52
CA GLY A 178 6.27 11.23 -7.89
C GLY A 178 7.75 11.27 -8.29
N THR A 179 8.01 11.44 -9.58
CA THR A 179 9.37 11.69 -10.08
C THR A 179 9.81 13.09 -9.64
N GLY A 180 11.03 13.20 -9.08
CA GLY A 180 11.52 14.49 -8.57
C GLY A 180 10.92 14.93 -7.22
N ALA A 181 10.08 14.12 -6.57
CA ALA A 181 9.40 14.45 -5.31
C ALA A 181 10.31 14.53 -4.07
N GLY A 182 11.63 14.39 -4.21
CA GLY A 182 12.55 14.49 -3.06
C GLY A 182 12.64 13.24 -2.19
N LYS A 183 12.47 12.04 -2.77
CA LYS A 183 12.52 10.75 -2.04
C LYS A 183 13.81 10.54 -1.23
N SER A 184 14.93 11.16 -1.62
CA SER A 184 16.21 11.12 -0.90
C SER A 184 16.20 11.87 0.45
N SER A 185 15.13 12.60 0.77
CA SER A 185 14.98 13.33 2.04
C SER A 185 15.11 12.42 3.28
N VAL A 186 14.78 11.15 3.16
CA VAL A 186 14.87 10.16 4.25
C VAL A 186 16.30 9.72 4.55
N ASN A 187 17.25 9.88 3.61
CA ASN A 187 18.58 9.29 3.70
C ASN A 187 19.44 9.88 4.82
N LYS A 188 19.34 11.19 5.07
CA LYS A 188 20.14 11.85 6.11
C LYS A 188 19.78 11.37 7.51
N PRO A 189 18.53 11.44 7.99
CA PRO A 189 18.13 10.89 9.29
C PRO A 189 18.50 9.40 9.45
N ILE A 190 18.25 8.57 8.43
CA ILE A 190 18.65 7.15 8.43
C ILE A 190 20.15 7.01 8.62
N SER A 191 20.95 7.85 7.95
CA SER A 191 22.41 7.81 8.05
C SER A 191 22.91 8.07 9.48
N TYR A 192 22.30 9.00 10.21
CA TYR A 192 22.63 9.28 11.60
C TYR A 192 22.17 8.16 12.55
N ILE A 193 21.00 7.61 12.33
CA ILE A 193 20.52 6.47 13.12
C ILE A 193 21.47 5.26 12.98
N MET A 194 21.96 4.98 11.78
CA MET A 194 22.81 3.81 11.49
C MET A 194 24.31 4.03 11.73
N GLU A 195 24.73 5.18 12.26
CA GLU A 195 26.14 5.56 12.34
C GLU A 195 26.99 4.58 13.17
N ASP A 196 26.50 4.14 14.32
CA ASP A 196 27.21 3.20 15.21
C ASP A 196 27.31 1.80 14.59
N ILE A 197 26.23 1.32 13.95
CA ILE A 197 26.22 0.06 13.22
C ILE A 197 27.24 0.09 12.08
N ARG A 198 27.26 1.16 11.29
CA ARG A 198 28.21 1.33 10.18
C ARG A 198 29.67 1.35 10.65
N LYS A 199 29.96 2.02 11.77
CA LYS A 199 31.30 2.04 12.36
C LYS A 199 31.76 0.63 12.72
N ARG A 200 30.91 -0.17 13.37
CA ARG A 200 31.20 -1.55 13.72
C ARG A 200 31.32 -2.44 12.46
N ASP A 201 30.40 -2.29 11.51
CA ASP A 201 30.40 -3.09 10.28
C ASP A 201 31.64 -2.79 9.42
N ALA A 202 32.15 -1.53 9.40
CA ALA A 202 33.35 -1.16 8.66
C ALA A 202 34.60 -1.97 9.11
N GLU A 203 34.74 -2.21 10.43
CA GLU A 203 35.84 -3.04 10.96
C GLU A 203 35.73 -4.49 10.49
N ASN A 204 34.53 -5.06 10.52
CA ASN A 204 34.29 -6.42 10.08
C ASN A 204 34.41 -6.58 8.56
N LEU A 205 33.95 -5.61 7.78
CA LEU A 205 34.14 -5.57 6.32
C LEU A 205 35.62 -5.50 5.96
N LYS A 206 36.44 -4.75 6.71
CA LYS A 206 37.89 -4.72 6.52
C LYS A 206 38.52 -6.09 6.77
N ARG A 207 38.17 -6.76 7.87
CA ARG A 207 38.63 -8.12 8.19
C ARG A 207 38.23 -9.14 7.10
N GLU A 208 37.02 -9.06 6.58
CA GLU A 208 36.56 -9.91 5.49
C GLU A 208 37.34 -9.65 4.19
N LYS A 209 37.61 -8.39 3.87
CA LYS A 209 38.36 -7.97 2.69
C LYS A 209 39.80 -8.50 2.76
N GLU A 210 40.48 -8.32 3.88
CA GLU A 210 41.83 -8.81 4.12
C GLU A 210 41.91 -10.33 3.95
N TRP A 211 40.94 -11.06 4.50
CA TRP A 211 40.87 -12.51 4.32
C TRP A 211 40.67 -12.90 2.84
N LYS A 212 39.81 -12.24 2.10
CA LYS A 212 39.60 -12.49 0.66
C LYS A 212 40.87 -12.22 -0.16
N GLU A 213 41.58 -11.14 0.15
CA GLU A 213 42.86 -10.80 -0.51
C GLU A 213 43.94 -11.84 -0.25
N GLU A 214 44.08 -12.31 1.00
CA GLU A 214 45.01 -13.39 1.32
C GLU A 214 44.68 -14.69 0.58
N MET A 215 43.40 -15.07 0.51
CA MET A 215 42.96 -16.27 -0.21
C MET A 215 43.25 -16.16 -1.71
N THR A 216 43.11 -14.97 -2.30
CA THR A 216 43.39 -14.74 -3.71
C THR A 216 44.91 -14.79 -4.01
N ARG A 217 45.76 -14.25 -3.11
CA ARG A 217 47.23 -14.24 -3.30
C ARG A 217 47.86 -15.63 -3.21
N LYS A 218 47.33 -16.53 -2.41
CA LYS A 218 47.94 -17.84 -2.13
C LYS A 218 47.64 -18.95 -3.16
N GLY A 219 46.81 -18.68 -4.15
CA GLY A 219 46.41 -19.65 -5.18
C GLY A 219 45.59 -20.82 -4.60
N ALA A 220 44.92 -21.58 -5.46
CA ALA A 220 43.89 -22.56 -5.09
C ALA A 220 44.38 -23.77 -4.26
N ASN A 221 45.71 -23.96 -4.05
CA ASN A 221 46.28 -25.24 -3.61
C ASN A 221 46.98 -25.27 -2.27
N LYS A 222 47.05 -24.20 -1.48
CA LYS A 222 47.72 -24.23 -0.17
C LYS A 222 46.92 -23.55 0.91
N ASP A 223 46.63 -24.28 1.98
CA ASP A 223 46.00 -23.88 3.25
C ASP A 223 44.78 -22.99 3.11
N LYS A 224 43.62 -23.59 2.97
CA LYS A 224 42.33 -22.92 3.07
C LYS A 224 42.18 -22.33 4.48
N ARG A 225 42.63 -21.10 4.71
CA ARG A 225 42.33 -20.43 5.95
C ARG A 225 40.80 -20.29 6.10
N LYS A 226 40.33 -20.72 7.25
CA LYS A 226 38.93 -20.58 7.61
C LYS A 226 38.55 -19.10 7.55
N ARG A 227 37.35 -18.83 7.08
CA ARG A 227 36.76 -17.49 7.15
C ARG A 227 36.81 -16.95 8.60
N PRO A 228 37.14 -15.67 8.84
CA PRO A 228 37.19 -15.13 10.18
C PRO A 228 35.89 -15.35 10.94
N ASP A 229 36.00 -15.76 12.19
CA ASP A 229 34.84 -15.91 13.07
C ASP A 229 34.31 -14.52 13.52
N ASN A 230 33.02 -14.44 13.89
CA ASN A 230 32.36 -13.24 14.41
C ASN A 230 32.37 -12.04 13.44
N LEU A 231 32.11 -12.31 12.17
CA LEU A 231 31.91 -11.27 11.15
C LEU A 231 30.46 -10.73 11.20
N VAL A 232 30.10 -10.02 12.26
CA VAL A 232 28.78 -9.39 12.38
C VAL A 232 28.74 -8.17 11.47
N ILE A 233 27.98 -8.25 10.39
CA ILE A 233 27.70 -7.17 9.46
C ILE A 233 26.18 -7.06 9.34
N GLN A 234 25.62 -5.94 9.80
CA GLN A 234 24.17 -5.73 9.83
C GLN A 234 23.66 -4.93 8.63
N GLU A 235 24.39 -3.91 8.18
CA GLU A 235 24.00 -3.19 6.97
C GLU A 235 24.49 -3.96 5.74
N ILE A 236 23.54 -4.41 4.93
CA ILE A 236 23.82 -5.27 3.77
C ILE A 236 23.38 -4.59 2.47
N ASP A 237 24.11 -4.88 1.39
CA ASP A 237 23.71 -4.48 0.05
C ASP A 237 22.55 -5.36 -0.45
N ALA A 238 21.67 -4.76 -1.25
CA ALA A 238 20.58 -5.51 -1.87
C ALA A 238 21.09 -6.50 -2.95
N ASP A 239 22.20 -6.19 -3.60
CA ASP A 239 22.79 -7.04 -4.62
C ASP A 239 23.56 -8.20 -3.97
N MET A 240 22.83 -9.19 -3.46
CA MET A 240 23.39 -10.43 -2.96
C MET A 240 22.56 -11.64 -3.36
N THR A 241 23.21 -12.80 -3.41
CA THR A 241 22.51 -14.06 -3.65
C THR A 241 21.83 -14.58 -2.38
N ASN A 242 20.81 -15.43 -2.52
CA ASN A 242 20.15 -16.06 -1.38
C ASN A 242 21.11 -16.81 -0.43
N PRO A 243 22.11 -17.57 -0.90
CA PRO A 243 23.12 -18.15 -0.02
C PRO A 243 23.91 -17.12 0.78
N ALA A 244 24.26 -15.99 0.16
CA ALA A 244 24.94 -14.90 0.86
C ALA A 244 24.04 -14.25 1.92
N PHE A 245 22.75 -14.08 1.63
CA PHE A 245 21.76 -13.58 2.60
C PHE A 245 21.63 -14.53 3.82
N VAL A 246 21.53 -15.85 3.60
CA VAL A 246 21.48 -16.84 4.69
C VAL A 246 22.76 -16.81 5.52
N MET A 247 23.93 -16.74 4.87
CA MET A 247 25.21 -16.62 5.55
C MET A 247 25.29 -15.35 6.40
N ARG A 248 24.93 -14.19 5.87
CA ARG A 248 24.90 -12.93 6.62
C ARG A 248 23.92 -12.99 7.80
N THR A 249 22.77 -13.61 7.61
CA THR A 249 21.78 -13.79 8.69
C THR A 249 22.35 -14.67 9.82
N ALA A 250 23.05 -15.75 9.48
CA ALA A 250 23.71 -16.60 10.46
C ALA A 250 24.84 -15.85 11.21
N GLU A 251 25.70 -15.12 10.47
CA GLU A 251 26.81 -14.33 11.01
C GLU A 251 26.33 -13.15 11.88
N ALA A 252 25.12 -12.65 11.66
CA ALA A 252 24.53 -11.57 12.46
C ALA A 252 24.19 -11.97 13.90
N GLN A 253 24.26 -13.26 14.26
CA GLN A 253 24.08 -13.77 15.62
C GLN A 253 22.76 -13.29 16.28
N GLY A 254 21.67 -13.36 15.54
CA GLY A 254 20.35 -12.95 15.99
C GLY A 254 20.10 -11.43 15.99
N ARG A 255 21.00 -10.64 15.42
CA ARG A 255 20.76 -9.22 15.15
C ARG A 255 19.99 -9.03 13.86
N PHE A 256 19.30 -7.92 13.75
CA PHE A 256 18.61 -7.54 12.51
C PHE A 256 19.62 -7.17 11.42
N LEU A 257 19.43 -7.70 10.23
CA LEU A 257 20.01 -7.16 9.02
C LEU A 257 19.20 -5.92 8.58
N TYR A 258 19.86 -5.00 7.91
CA TYR A 258 19.25 -3.79 7.39
C TYR A 258 19.73 -3.48 5.98
N THR A 259 18.83 -2.96 5.14
CA THR A 259 19.20 -2.36 3.85
C THR A 259 18.37 -1.12 3.55
N SER A 260 18.97 -0.15 2.86
CA SER A 260 18.29 1.04 2.36
C SER A 260 18.46 1.12 0.85
N LEU A 261 17.33 1.08 0.12
CA LEU A 261 17.27 1.00 -1.33
C LEU A 261 16.75 2.31 -1.90
N ASN A 262 17.54 2.94 -2.74
CA ASN A 262 17.09 4.10 -3.50
C ASN A 262 16.07 3.75 -4.59
N GLU A 263 16.06 2.49 -5.03
CA GLU A 263 15.13 1.93 -6.00
C GLU A 263 14.68 0.54 -5.56
N LEU A 264 13.37 0.32 -5.50
CA LEU A 264 12.75 -0.91 -4.99
C LEU A 264 13.17 -2.16 -5.77
N ASP A 265 13.42 -2.05 -7.07
CA ASP A 265 13.83 -3.17 -7.93
C ASP A 265 15.24 -3.69 -7.65
N GLN A 266 16.04 -3.01 -6.82
CA GLN A 266 17.29 -3.57 -6.32
C GLN A 266 17.08 -4.88 -5.55
N PHE A 267 15.89 -5.12 -4.99
CA PHE A 267 15.52 -6.44 -4.43
C PHE A 267 15.48 -7.56 -5.48
N ASP A 268 15.40 -7.24 -6.76
CA ASP A 268 15.40 -8.27 -7.81
C ASP A 268 16.71 -9.08 -7.85
N ALA A 269 17.81 -8.57 -7.28
CA ALA A 269 19.05 -9.33 -7.11
C ALA A 269 18.85 -10.54 -6.18
N LEU A 270 18.01 -10.43 -5.14
CA LEU A 270 17.63 -11.54 -4.26
C LEU A 270 16.60 -12.50 -4.87
N LYS A 271 16.18 -12.25 -6.11
CA LYS A 271 15.06 -12.96 -6.74
C LYS A 271 15.28 -14.47 -6.91
N GLY A 272 16.51 -14.89 -7.20
CA GLY A 272 16.82 -16.30 -7.45
C GLY A 272 15.90 -16.93 -8.51
N THR A 273 15.58 -18.21 -8.36
CA THR A 273 14.52 -18.88 -9.12
C THR A 273 13.16 -18.61 -8.47
N GLY A 274 12.36 -17.69 -9.03
CA GLY A 274 11.04 -17.33 -8.52
C GLY A 274 11.03 -16.02 -7.71
N ASN A 275 9.96 -15.79 -6.97
CA ASN A 275 9.72 -14.55 -6.20
C ASN A 275 10.25 -14.65 -4.75
N GLN A 276 11.47 -15.18 -4.54
CA GLN A 276 12.00 -15.47 -3.20
C GLN A 276 12.16 -14.21 -2.31
N HIS A 277 12.47 -13.06 -2.90
CA HIS A 277 12.55 -11.79 -2.18
C HIS A 277 11.23 -11.43 -1.48
N PHE A 278 10.08 -11.62 -2.12
CA PHE A 278 8.76 -11.43 -1.48
C PHE A 278 8.52 -12.43 -0.35
N ARG A 279 8.98 -13.67 -0.53
CA ARG A 279 8.92 -14.68 0.54
C ARG A 279 9.76 -14.29 1.74
N ILE A 280 10.97 -13.77 1.53
CA ILE A 280 11.84 -13.25 2.60
C ILE A 280 11.14 -12.10 3.34
N MET A 281 10.55 -11.14 2.60
CA MET A 281 9.79 -10.03 3.19
C MET A 281 8.63 -10.51 4.06
N CYS A 282 7.87 -11.52 3.60
CA CYS A 282 6.77 -12.08 4.37
C CYS A 282 7.26 -12.84 5.60
N LEU A 283 8.26 -13.72 5.44
CA LEU A 283 8.78 -14.53 6.54
C LEU A 283 9.41 -13.67 7.64
N ALA A 284 10.11 -12.59 7.28
CA ALA A 284 10.72 -11.70 8.26
C ALA A 284 9.69 -11.13 9.27
N SER A 285 8.45 -10.91 8.83
CA SER A 285 7.36 -10.37 9.66
C SER A 285 6.57 -11.44 10.42
N ASP A 286 6.87 -12.73 10.23
CA ASP A 286 6.17 -13.82 10.91
C ASP A 286 7.01 -14.27 12.12
N SER A 287 6.35 -14.44 13.27
CA SER A 287 6.99 -14.98 14.49
C SER A 287 7.50 -16.39 14.22
N ASP A 288 8.61 -16.76 14.87
CA ASP A 288 9.19 -18.10 14.78
C ASP A 288 9.51 -18.57 13.34
N ASN A 289 9.75 -17.63 12.42
CA ASN A 289 10.08 -17.96 11.05
C ASN A 289 11.39 -18.75 10.96
N GLN A 290 11.44 -19.67 10.02
CA GLN A 290 12.66 -20.42 9.68
C GLN A 290 12.89 -20.41 8.18
N TYR A 291 14.09 -20.05 7.80
CA TYR A 291 14.54 -20.07 6.42
C TYR A 291 15.86 -20.81 6.32
N GLY A 292 15.99 -21.69 5.35
CA GLY A 292 17.19 -22.49 5.22
C GLY A 292 17.53 -22.78 3.77
N GLN A 293 18.81 -23.06 3.57
CA GLN A 293 19.32 -23.60 2.32
C GLN A 293 20.18 -24.83 2.61
N THR A 294 19.98 -25.87 1.82
CA THR A 294 20.83 -27.07 1.82
C THR A 294 21.36 -27.25 0.41
N ARG A 295 22.69 -27.29 0.27
CA ARG A 295 23.36 -27.52 -1.01
C ARG A 295 24.47 -28.53 -0.84
N VAL A 296 24.72 -29.36 -1.86
CA VAL A 296 25.65 -30.51 -1.83
C VAL A 296 27.13 -30.11 -2.02
N GLY A 297 27.40 -28.88 -2.46
CA GLY A 297 28.79 -28.44 -2.72
C GLY A 297 29.58 -28.17 -1.43
N THR A 298 30.84 -28.54 -1.40
CA THR A 298 31.74 -28.42 -0.22
C THR A 298 32.00 -26.99 0.26
N GLN A 299 31.66 -25.97 -0.55
CA GLN A 299 31.76 -24.53 -0.22
C GLN A 299 30.37 -23.87 -0.12
N SER A 300 29.31 -24.65 -0.13
CA SER A 300 27.97 -24.12 -0.10
C SER A 300 27.47 -23.90 1.32
N VAL A 301 26.67 -22.83 1.49
CA VAL A 301 26.01 -22.55 2.75
C VAL A 301 24.92 -23.59 2.98
N THR A 302 25.00 -24.29 4.12
CA THR A 302 23.96 -25.20 4.61
C THR A 302 23.62 -24.76 6.01
N GLU A 303 22.67 -23.83 6.11
CA GLU A 303 22.26 -23.20 7.36
C GLU A 303 20.74 -23.07 7.41
N ARG A 304 20.22 -23.12 8.61
CA ARG A 304 18.82 -22.75 8.93
C ARG A 304 18.85 -21.56 9.87
N VAL A 305 18.22 -20.47 9.46
CA VAL A 305 18.26 -19.20 10.17
C VAL A 305 16.86 -18.67 10.45
N THR A 306 16.70 -17.86 11.48
CA THR A 306 15.55 -17.00 11.67
C THR A 306 15.83 -15.67 10.98
N ILE A 307 14.99 -15.30 10.01
CA ILE A 307 15.13 -14.03 9.30
C ILE A 307 14.73 -12.88 10.22
N ARG A 308 15.68 -11.98 10.48
CA ARG A 308 15.50 -10.69 11.12
C ARG A 308 15.98 -9.63 10.15
N PHE A 309 15.04 -8.99 9.47
CA PHE A 309 15.39 -8.14 8.33
C PHE A 309 14.50 -6.90 8.28
N ASN A 310 15.11 -5.75 8.50
CA ASN A 310 14.51 -4.42 8.40
C ASN A 310 15.01 -3.73 7.14
N TRP A 311 14.16 -2.92 6.50
CA TRP A 311 14.59 -2.24 5.30
C TRP A 311 13.77 -0.97 5.00
N ASN A 312 14.41 -0.05 4.28
CA ASN A 312 13.77 1.07 3.63
C ASN A 312 13.92 0.93 2.11
N ALA A 313 12.88 1.26 1.37
CA ALA A 313 12.95 1.36 -0.08
C ALA A 313 12.19 2.57 -0.57
N SER A 314 12.62 3.14 -1.69
CA SER A 314 11.88 4.20 -2.36
C SER A 314 11.71 3.90 -3.85
N THR A 315 10.62 4.36 -4.46
CA THR A 315 10.41 4.28 -5.90
C THR A 315 9.29 5.21 -6.35
N THR A 316 9.04 5.30 -7.65
CA THR A 316 7.87 6.03 -8.16
C THR A 316 6.59 5.23 -7.91
N ILE A 317 5.44 5.94 -7.76
CA ILE A 317 4.14 5.31 -7.51
C ILE A 317 3.85 4.23 -8.55
N GLN A 318 3.97 4.56 -9.84
CA GLN A 318 3.69 3.62 -10.93
C GLN A 318 4.62 2.40 -10.94
N LYS A 319 5.92 2.61 -10.66
CA LYS A 319 6.90 1.52 -10.58
C LYS A 319 6.60 0.62 -9.39
N GLY A 320 6.26 1.19 -8.23
CA GLY A 320 5.85 0.44 -7.03
C GLY A 320 4.58 -0.38 -7.27
N GLN A 321 3.54 0.20 -7.86
CA GLN A 321 2.32 -0.52 -8.22
C GLN A 321 2.61 -1.69 -9.17
N ARG A 322 3.46 -1.50 -10.17
CA ARG A 322 3.87 -2.56 -11.10
C ARG A 322 4.69 -3.64 -10.40
N TYR A 323 5.59 -3.26 -9.49
CA TYR A 323 6.43 -4.19 -8.74
C TYR A 323 5.59 -5.15 -7.90
N PHE A 324 4.64 -4.61 -7.12
CA PHE A 324 3.77 -5.40 -6.26
C PHE A 324 2.57 -6.04 -6.98
N SER A 325 2.33 -5.71 -8.26
CA SER A 325 1.18 -6.26 -9.03
C SER A 325 1.17 -7.79 -9.11
N LYS A 326 2.33 -8.43 -8.97
CA LYS A 326 2.50 -9.89 -9.02
C LYS A 326 2.13 -10.60 -7.71
N VAL A 327 2.00 -9.85 -6.61
CA VAL A 327 1.84 -10.40 -5.25
C VAL A 327 0.77 -9.65 -4.45
N LEU A 328 -0.24 -9.12 -5.14
CA LEU A 328 -1.33 -8.34 -4.53
C LEU A 328 -2.05 -9.11 -3.41
N THR A 329 -2.19 -10.43 -3.58
CA THR A 329 -2.90 -11.32 -2.64
C THR A 329 -1.98 -12.14 -1.76
N ASP A 330 -0.66 -12.10 -1.99
CA ASP A 330 0.32 -12.99 -1.34
C ASP A 330 0.86 -12.44 -0.01
N GLY A 331 0.39 -11.28 0.40
CA GLY A 331 0.62 -10.72 1.73
C GLY A 331 1.75 -9.70 1.90
N PRO A 332 2.69 -9.42 0.95
CA PRO A 332 3.74 -8.44 1.19
C PRO A 332 3.20 -7.04 1.49
N ILE A 333 2.17 -6.59 0.72
CA ILE A 333 1.58 -5.25 0.87
C ILE A 333 1.06 -5.02 2.30
N SER A 334 0.45 -6.02 2.92
CA SER A 334 -0.07 -5.88 4.29
C SER A 334 1.04 -5.71 5.33
N ARG A 335 2.23 -6.28 5.09
CA ARG A 335 3.38 -6.34 6.02
C ARG A 335 4.35 -5.17 5.91
N ILE A 336 4.27 -4.40 4.83
CA ILE A 336 5.11 -3.24 4.58
C ILE A 336 4.38 -1.98 5.01
N ASN A 337 5.05 -1.07 5.71
CA ASN A 337 4.56 0.28 5.94
C ASN A 337 4.76 1.12 4.68
N PHE A 338 3.71 1.74 4.17
CA PHE A 338 3.80 2.63 3.02
C PHE A 338 3.67 4.09 3.43
N CYS A 339 4.44 4.93 2.77
CA CYS A 339 4.33 6.38 2.89
C CYS A 339 4.51 7.04 1.52
N THR A 340 4.14 8.31 1.44
CA THR A 340 4.23 9.10 0.21
C THR A 340 4.71 10.52 0.51
N ILE A 341 5.10 11.22 -0.54
CA ILE A 341 5.33 12.66 -0.53
C ILE A 341 4.32 13.26 -1.49
N PRO A 342 3.48 14.20 -1.06
CA PRO A 342 2.53 14.88 -1.94
C PRO A 342 3.26 15.63 -3.06
N GLU A 343 2.58 15.84 -4.17
CA GLU A 343 3.10 16.67 -5.24
C GLU A 343 3.09 18.13 -4.80
N ARG A 344 4.15 18.85 -5.16
CA ARG A 344 4.23 20.30 -4.95
C ARG A 344 3.45 21.02 -6.05
N GLU A 345 2.95 22.19 -5.75
CA GLU A 345 2.37 23.05 -6.77
C GLU A 345 3.43 23.49 -7.78
N ILE A 346 2.99 23.74 -9.00
CA ILE A 346 3.89 24.21 -10.06
C ILE A 346 4.37 25.62 -9.73
N GLY A 347 5.69 25.78 -9.58
CA GLY A 347 6.28 27.07 -9.24
C GLY A 347 6.60 27.25 -7.74
N ASP A 348 6.30 26.28 -6.91
CA ASP A 348 6.70 26.28 -5.50
C ASP A 348 8.21 26.39 -5.33
N GLU A 349 8.63 27.10 -4.30
CA GLU A 349 10.03 27.21 -3.91
C GLU A 349 10.63 25.83 -3.57
N MET A 350 11.92 25.70 -3.84
CA MET A 350 12.66 24.48 -3.52
C MET A 350 12.72 24.28 -2.01
N PRO A 351 12.33 23.11 -1.46
CA PRO A 351 12.43 22.85 -0.03
C PRO A 351 13.89 22.88 0.47
N VAL A 352 14.15 23.64 1.52
CA VAL A 352 15.49 23.82 2.10
C VAL A 352 15.60 23.02 3.39
N PHE A 353 16.62 22.19 3.51
CA PHE A 353 16.94 21.42 4.72
C PHE A 353 17.70 22.29 5.72
N GLY A 354 17.49 22.04 7.01
CA GLY A 354 18.35 22.59 8.05
C GLY A 354 19.69 21.84 8.13
N ASP A 355 20.63 22.43 8.87
CA ASP A 355 21.95 21.84 9.08
C ASP A 355 21.89 20.70 10.10
N TYR A 356 22.47 19.56 9.74
CA TYR A 356 22.67 18.41 10.63
C TYR A 356 24.00 18.58 11.38
N ASP A 357 23.93 19.23 12.52
CA ASP A 357 25.07 19.59 13.36
C ASP A 357 25.41 18.51 14.42
N ASP A 358 26.46 18.79 15.23
CA ASP A 358 26.84 17.89 16.32
C ASP A 358 25.76 17.83 17.42
N ALA A 359 24.97 18.90 17.62
CA ALA A 359 23.88 18.89 18.58
C ALA A 359 22.79 17.90 18.18
N TYR A 360 22.49 17.75 16.88
CA TYR A 360 21.59 16.73 16.36
C TYR A 360 22.10 15.32 16.68
N ARG A 361 23.38 15.06 16.45
CA ARG A 361 24.03 13.77 16.73
C ARG A 361 24.02 13.44 18.22
N GLU A 362 24.45 14.39 19.07
CA GLU A 362 24.47 14.18 20.51
C GLU A 362 23.06 14.02 21.11
N GLY A 363 22.07 14.73 20.57
CA GLY A 363 20.67 14.55 20.95
C GLY A 363 20.10 13.17 20.61
N LEU A 364 20.56 12.54 19.53
CA LEU A 364 20.12 11.21 19.11
C LEU A 364 20.77 10.07 19.94
N LYS A 365 21.99 10.26 20.41
CA LYS A 365 22.81 9.24 21.06
C LYS A 365 22.12 8.52 22.24
N PRO A 366 21.45 9.19 23.21
CA PRO A 366 20.78 8.50 24.31
C PRO A 366 19.71 7.52 23.84
N TYR A 367 18.96 7.88 22.79
CA TYR A 367 17.90 7.01 22.24
C TYR A 367 18.49 5.75 21.59
N ILE A 368 19.58 5.89 20.83
CA ILE A 368 20.29 4.76 20.22
C ILE A 368 20.91 3.87 21.32
N GLU A 369 21.48 4.43 22.37
CA GLU A 369 22.00 3.67 23.51
C GLU A 369 20.91 2.88 24.22
N ASN A 370 19.72 3.46 24.44
CA ASN A 370 18.59 2.78 25.03
C ASN A 370 18.13 1.58 24.16
N LEU A 371 18.04 1.76 22.84
CA LEU A 371 17.69 0.68 21.90
C LEU A 371 18.76 -0.44 21.91
N ASN A 372 20.03 -0.07 21.86
CA ASN A 372 21.14 -1.02 21.87
C ASN A 372 21.23 -1.84 23.18
N ASN A 373 20.78 -1.29 24.31
CA ASN A 373 20.85 -1.92 25.63
C ASN A 373 19.61 -2.73 26.00
N ALA A 374 18.51 -2.58 25.26
CA ALA A 374 17.26 -3.30 25.52
C ALA A 374 17.42 -4.81 25.28
N ARG A 375 16.86 -5.64 26.18
CA ARG A 375 16.92 -7.11 26.10
C ARG A 375 15.66 -7.75 26.66
N GLY A 376 15.34 -8.93 26.12
CA GLY A 376 14.28 -9.79 26.62
C GLY A 376 12.89 -9.38 26.15
N LEU A 377 11.88 -9.94 26.80
CA LEU A 377 10.48 -9.59 26.58
C LEU A 377 10.19 -8.29 27.35
N ILE A 378 9.95 -7.23 26.60
CA ILE A 378 9.62 -5.91 27.19
C ILE A 378 8.12 -5.73 27.20
N ASP A 379 7.58 -5.44 28.38
CA ASP A 379 6.19 -5.07 28.55
C ASP A 379 5.99 -3.57 28.31
N CYS A 380 5.04 -3.23 27.46
CA CYS A 380 4.65 -1.86 27.14
C CYS A 380 3.11 -1.75 27.22
N PRO A 381 2.55 -1.59 28.44
CA PRO A 381 1.11 -1.59 28.64
C PRO A 381 0.37 -0.52 27.83
N GLU A 382 0.96 0.65 27.69
CA GLU A 382 0.35 1.76 26.93
C GLU A 382 0.27 1.43 25.45
N ALA A 383 1.31 0.87 24.84
CA ALA A 383 1.28 0.42 23.45
C ALA A 383 0.26 -0.70 23.24
N PHE A 384 0.14 -1.62 24.19
CA PHE A 384 -0.87 -2.68 24.16
C PHE A 384 -2.30 -2.10 24.20
N GLN A 385 -2.57 -1.14 25.09
CA GLN A 385 -3.86 -0.46 25.16
C GLN A 385 -4.16 0.35 23.91
N LEU A 386 -3.14 1.01 23.33
CA LEU A 386 -3.28 1.73 22.07
C LEU A 386 -3.63 0.78 20.93
N ALA A 387 -2.96 -0.37 20.82
CA ALA A 387 -3.27 -1.38 19.81
C ALA A 387 -4.71 -1.92 19.92
N LEU A 388 -5.23 -2.10 21.14
CA LEU A 388 -6.64 -2.47 21.34
C LEU A 388 -7.59 -1.38 20.84
N LYS A 389 -7.33 -0.11 21.16
CA LYS A 389 -8.15 1.02 20.70
C LYS A 389 -8.15 1.11 19.17
N LEU A 390 -6.97 1.04 18.53
CA LEU A 390 -6.83 1.09 17.08
C LEU A 390 -7.52 -0.10 16.39
N LYS A 391 -7.40 -1.30 16.95
CA LYS A 391 -8.13 -2.48 16.47
C LYS A 391 -9.66 -2.24 16.47
N ASP A 392 -10.19 -1.67 17.57
CA ASP A 392 -11.62 -1.42 17.69
C ASP A 392 -12.08 -0.31 16.70
N GLU A 393 -11.30 0.75 16.53
CA GLU A 393 -11.55 1.82 15.56
C GLU A 393 -11.54 1.29 14.12
N ASN A 394 -10.54 0.49 13.75
CA ASN A 394 -10.46 -0.14 12.43
C ASN A 394 -11.63 -1.10 12.19
N ALA A 395 -12.02 -1.88 13.20
CA ALA A 395 -13.17 -2.77 13.10
C ALA A 395 -14.49 -2.00 12.95
N GLU A 396 -14.63 -0.85 13.61
CA GLU A 396 -15.79 0.02 13.45
C GLU A 396 -15.84 0.62 12.05
N PHE A 397 -14.73 1.19 11.58
CA PHE A 397 -14.65 1.73 10.23
C PHE A 397 -14.92 0.66 9.16
N SER A 398 -14.39 -0.57 9.33
CA SER A 398 -14.65 -1.69 8.42
C SER A 398 -16.14 -2.06 8.37
N ARG A 399 -16.84 -2.04 9.51
CA ARG A 399 -18.29 -2.26 9.56
C ARG A 399 -19.08 -1.16 8.87
N LEU A 400 -18.62 0.09 8.95
CA LEU A 400 -19.28 1.24 8.35
C LEU A 400 -19.00 1.36 6.85
N SER A 401 -17.77 1.08 6.42
CA SER A 401 -17.36 1.11 5.01
C SER A 401 -17.71 -0.16 4.25
N GLN A 402 -17.88 -1.29 4.95
CA GLN A 402 -18.08 -2.63 4.34
C GLN A 402 -16.94 -3.01 3.37
N ASP A 403 -15.73 -2.46 3.58
CA ASP A 403 -14.57 -2.70 2.76
C ASP A 403 -13.71 -3.83 3.33
N ARG A 404 -13.77 -5.01 2.70
CA ARG A 404 -13.01 -6.19 3.12
C ARG A 404 -11.51 -6.01 2.92
N VAL A 405 -11.08 -5.26 1.91
CA VAL A 405 -9.66 -5.02 1.65
C VAL A 405 -9.09 -4.15 2.76
N TYR A 406 -9.81 -3.07 3.13
CA TYR A 406 -9.42 -2.25 4.28
C TYR A 406 -9.32 -3.07 5.57
N GLU A 407 -10.33 -3.88 5.88
CA GLU A 407 -10.34 -4.75 7.07
C GLU A 407 -9.09 -5.65 7.10
N ASN A 408 -8.78 -6.35 6.01
CA ASN A 408 -7.64 -7.26 5.93
C ASN A 408 -6.29 -6.53 6.07
N LEU A 409 -6.17 -5.33 5.50
CA LEU A 409 -4.94 -4.53 5.60
C LEU A 409 -4.76 -3.93 7.00
N SER A 410 -5.85 -3.58 7.69
CA SER A 410 -5.81 -2.95 9.01
C SER A 410 -5.25 -3.88 10.10
N PHE A 411 -5.46 -5.20 10.01
CA PHE A 411 -4.89 -6.13 10.98
C PHE A 411 -3.37 -6.05 11.06
N ARG A 412 -2.68 -6.01 9.92
CA ARG A 412 -1.22 -5.92 9.89
C ARG A 412 -0.72 -4.49 10.10
N ALA A 413 -1.47 -3.47 9.68
CA ALA A 413 -1.16 -2.08 9.98
C ALA A 413 -1.15 -1.84 11.49
N ASN A 414 -2.07 -2.46 12.24
CA ASN A 414 -2.10 -2.38 13.70
C ASN A 414 -0.87 -3.03 14.34
N VAL A 415 -0.40 -4.19 13.85
CA VAL A 415 0.86 -4.80 14.33
C VAL A 415 2.05 -3.87 14.08
N ILE A 416 2.13 -3.26 12.89
CA ILE A 416 3.18 -2.30 12.54
C ILE A 416 3.14 -1.08 13.47
N ALA A 417 1.95 -0.53 13.71
CA ALA A 417 1.73 0.59 14.62
C ALA A 417 2.16 0.26 16.06
N TYR A 418 1.75 -0.91 16.57
CA TYR A 418 2.17 -1.42 17.86
C TYR A 418 3.69 -1.52 17.99
N LEU A 419 4.37 -2.12 17.01
CA LEU A 419 5.83 -2.25 17.04
C LEU A 419 6.53 -0.89 16.97
N LYS A 420 6.01 0.07 16.22
CA LYS A 420 6.53 1.46 16.22
C LYS A 420 6.38 2.12 17.60
N ALA A 421 5.24 1.93 18.26
CA ALA A 421 5.02 2.43 19.61
C ALA A 421 6.03 1.83 20.61
N CYS A 422 6.26 0.52 20.52
CA CYS A 422 7.26 -0.18 21.35
C CYS A 422 8.69 0.32 21.09
N VAL A 423 9.06 0.59 19.82
CA VAL A 423 10.36 1.18 19.47
C VAL A 423 10.54 2.55 20.12
N LEU A 424 9.53 3.43 20.05
CA LEU A 424 9.57 4.75 20.69
C LEU A 424 9.67 4.65 22.22
N TYR A 425 8.89 3.75 22.81
CA TYR A 425 8.92 3.49 24.26
C TYR A 425 10.32 3.06 24.74
N VAL A 426 10.91 2.07 24.06
CA VAL A 426 12.27 1.61 24.39
C VAL A 426 13.32 2.68 24.15
N ALA A 427 13.24 3.39 23.02
CA ALA A 427 14.16 4.49 22.72
C ALA A 427 14.13 5.58 23.81
N ASN A 428 12.97 5.84 24.40
CA ASN A 428 12.80 6.77 25.51
C ASN A 428 13.11 6.16 26.90
N GLY A 429 13.90 5.10 26.97
CA GLY A 429 14.29 4.43 28.22
C GLY A 429 13.14 3.75 28.93
N CYS A 430 12.23 3.14 28.19
CA CYS A 430 11.00 2.47 28.67
C CYS A 430 10.10 3.45 29.45
N LYS A 431 9.95 4.66 28.93
CA LYS A 431 9.02 5.67 29.46
C LYS A 431 8.07 6.10 28.35
N TRP A 432 6.77 6.05 28.64
CA TRP A 432 5.76 6.49 27.69
C TRP A 432 5.70 8.01 27.61
N GLU A 433 5.63 8.54 26.40
CA GLU A 433 5.33 9.95 26.11
C GLU A 433 3.88 10.04 25.61
N PRO A 434 3.07 10.99 26.14
CA PRO A 434 1.65 11.11 25.73
C PRO A 434 1.45 11.31 24.22
N GLU A 435 2.41 11.96 23.58
CA GLU A 435 2.41 12.26 22.15
C GLU A 435 2.51 11.00 21.26
N ILE A 436 2.95 9.88 21.83
CA ILE A 436 3.04 8.60 21.11
C ILE A 436 1.65 8.14 20.66
N ASP A 437 0.61 8.30 21.47
CA ASP A 437 -0.75 7.85 21.15
C ASP A 437 -1.24 8.46 19.82
N GLU A 438 -1.17 9.78 19.71
CA GLU A 438 -1.68 10.50 18.55
C GLU A 438 -0.79 10.30 17.32
N PHE A 439 0.53 10.30 17.52
CA PHE A 439 1.49 10.05 16.45
C PHE A 439 1.34 8.65 15.85
N ILE A 440 1.20 7.60 16.67
CA ILE A 440 1.05 6.22 16.19
C ILE A 440 -0.30 6.03 15.51
N ARG A 441 -1.36 6.62 16.04
CA ARG A 441 -2.70 6.65 15.41
C ARG A 441 -2.64 7.29 14.01
N TRP A 442 -1.98 8.43 13.89
CA TRP A 442 -1.72 9.08 12.62
C TRP A 442 -0.91 8.17 11.69
N SER A 443 0.17 7.60 12.19
CA SER A 443 1.08 6.75 11.40
C SER A 443 0.37 5.52 10.83
N GLU A 444 -0.53 4.87 11.58
CA GLU A 444 -1.33 3.75 11.10
C GLU A 444 -2.32 4.20 10.01
N ARG A 445 -3.03 5.30 10.24
CA ARG A 445 -3.99 5.85 9.26
C ARG A 445 -3.29 6.25 7.96
N TYR A 446 -2.11 6.85 8.06
CA TYR A 446 -1.32 7.24 6.90
C TYR A 446 -0.85 6.01 6.09
N ASP A 447 -0.40 4.96 6.74
CA ASP A 447 -0.05 3.69 6.09
C ASP A 447 -1.27 3.07 5.40
N LEU A 448 -2.41 2.99 6.08
CA LEU A 448 -3.66 2.49 5.50
C LEU A 448 -4.16 3.34 4.32
N TYR A 449 -4.06 4.66 4.44
CA TYR A 449 -4.34 5.58 3.33
C TYR A 449 -3.48 5.23 2.10
N CYS A 450 -2.17 5.11 2.26
CA CYS A 450 -1.27 4.76 1.16
C CYS A 450 -1.59 3.38 0.56
N LYS A 451 -1.83 2.37 1.40
CA LYS A 451 -2.21 1.03 0.95
C LYS A 451 -3.49 1.03 0.14
N MET A 452 -4.52 1.73 0.61
CA MET A 452 -5.80 1.82 -0.08
C MET A 452 -5.70 2.63 -1.37
N ARG A 453 -5.03 3.78 -1.33
CA ARG A 453 -4.83 4.64 -2.51
C ARG A 453 -4.07 3.93 -3.63
N PHE A 454 -2.96 3.27 -3.30
CA PHE A 454 -2.06 2.74 -4.32
C PHE A 454 -2.40 1.30 -4.75
N PHE A 455 -2.99 0.50 -3.85
CA PHE A 455 -3.20 -0.92 -4.09
C PHE A 455 -4.64 -1.38 -3.88
N GLY A 456 -5.48 -0.63 -3.18
CA GLY A 456 -6.82 -1.05 -2.78
C GLY A 456 -7.66 -1.57 -3.93
N ASP A 457 -7.74 -0.82 -5.02
CA ASP A 457 -8.50 -1.20 -6.21
C ASP A 457 -7.91 -2.40 -6.96
N ALA A 458 -6.58 -2.51 -6.99
CA ALA A 458 -5.91 -3.65 -7.61
C ALA A 458 -6.17 -4.94 -6.82
N ILE A 459 -6.12 -4.87 -5.48
CA ILE A 459 -6.44 -5.99 -4.58
C ILE A 459 -7.92 -6.38 -4.71
N LYS A 460 -8.84 -5.40 -4.77
CA LYS A 460 -10.27 -5.67 -5.00
C LYS A 460 -10.49 -6.44 -6.29
N ARG A 461 -9.89 -5.99 -7.39
CA ARG A 461 -9.97 -6.67 -8.68
C ARG A 461 -9.36 -8.06 -8.67
N ALA A 462 -8.27 -8.27 -7.94
CA ALA A 462 -7.62 -9.57 -7.84
C ALA A 462 -8.45 -10.59 -7.03
N ASN A 463 -9.11 -10.13 -5.95
CA ASN A 463 -9.89 -10.99 -5.06
C ASN A 463 -11.35 -11.17 -5.49
N PHE A 464 -11.92 -10.15 -6.14
CA PHE A 464 -13.37 -10.05 -6.42
C PHE A 464 -13.57 -9.60 -7.88
N SER A 465 -13.43 -10.53 -8.81
CA SER A 465 -13.46 -10.28 -10.27
C SER A 465 -14.72 -9.57 -10.80
N ASN A 466 -15.77 -9.37 -9.99
CA ASN A 466 -17.04 -8.77 -10.35
C ASN A 466 -17.38 -7.46 -9.60
N GLU A 467 -16.54 -6.97 -8.70
CA GLU A 467 -16.80 -5.71 -8.00
C GLU A 467 -16.24 -4.51 -8.77
N LYS A 468 -17.10 -3.50 -8.98
CA LYS A 468 -16.65 -2.22 -9.54
C LYS A 468 -15.77 -1.52 -8.50
N SER A 469 -14.56 -1.13 -8.89
CA SER A 469 -13.67 -0.38 -8.01
C SER A 469 -14.20 1.03 -7.73
N SER A 470 -14.07 1.48 -6.47
CA SER A 470 -14.37 2.87 -6.10
C SER A 470 -13.09 3.69 -6.18
N LYS A 471 -13.09 4.73 -6.98
CA LYS A 471 -11.95 5.66 -7.09
C LYS A 471 -11.70 6.47 -5.80
N ARG A 472 -12.66 6.48 -4.87
CA ARG A 472 -12.66 7.31 -3.65
C ARG A 472 -12.10 6.62 -2.40
N GLY A 473 -11.74 5.35 -2.50
CA GLY A 473 -11.36 4.53 -1.33
C GLY A 473 -12.56 4.14 -0.47
N PRO A 474 -12.33 3.56 0.73
CA PRO A 474 -13.40 3.16 1.64
C PRO A 474 -14.11 4.39 2.22
N ALA A 475 -15.43 4.43 2.09
CA ALA A 475 -16.25 5.52 2.59
C ALA A 475 -17.20 5.02 3.69
N ASN A 476 -17.53 5.89 4.63
CA ASN A 476 -18.53 5.61 5.64
C ASN A 476 -19.94 5.64 5.01
N LEU A 477 -20.50 4.46 4.70
CA LEU A 477 -21.83 4.35 4.07
C LEU A 477 -22.94 4.93 4.94
N LEU A 478 -22.86 4.72 6.27
CA LEU A 478 -23.88 5.21 7.17
C LEU A 478 -23.94 6.76 7.16
N GLN A 479 -22.78 7.41 7.05
CA GLN A 479 -22.72 8.88 6.99
C GLN A 479 -23.39 9.43 5.71
N GLN A 480 -23.26 8.72 4.59
CA GLN A 480 -23.82 9.12 3.28
C GLN A 480 -25.34 8.89 3.16
N LEU A 481 -25.94 8.09 4.04
CA LEU A 481 -27.40 7.90 4.08
C LEU A 481 -28.07 9.06 4.81
N PRO A 482 -29.36 9.35 4.55
CA PRO A 482 -30.16 10.27 5.37
C PRO A 482 -30.31 9.76 6.81
N ASP A 483 -30.72 10.64 7.76
CA ASP A 483 -30.94 10.23 9.15
C ASP A 483 -32.03 9.17 9.30
N VAL A 484 -33.04 9.23 8.43
CA VAL A 484 -34.06 8.17 8.26
C VAL A 484 -34.02 7.71 6.82
N PHE A 485 -33.81 6.42 6.60
CA PHE A 485 -33.70 5.82 5.28
C PHE A 485 -34.38 4.45 5.21
N ASN A 486 -34.68 4.00 4.00
CA ASN A 486 -35.27 2.69 3.74
C ASN A 486 -34.25 1.71 3.14
N PHE A 487 -34.66 0.45 3.01
CA PHE A 487 -33.84 -0.61 2.43
C PHE A 487 -33.33 -0.28 1.02
N GLN A 488 -34.19 0.27 0.17
CA GLN A 488 -33.87 0.58 -1.22
C GLN A 488 -32.81 1.68 -1.33
N GLN A 489 -32.83 2.67 -0.45
CA GLN A 489 -31.81 3.73 -0.40
C GLN A 489 -30.44 3.17 0.01
N ALA A 490 -30.41 2.25 0.99
CA ALA A 490 -29.16 1.59 1.39
C ALA A 490 -28.64 0.68 0.27
N GLU A 491 -29.50 -0.06 -0.42
CA GLU A 491 -29.14 -0.89 -1.57
C GLU A 491 -28.64 -0.04 -2.75
N TYR A 492 -29.30 1.09 -3.02
CA TYR A 492 -28.90 2.03 -4.05
C TYR A 492 -27.51 2.61 -3.77
N LEU A 493 -27.27 3.10 -2.56
CA LEU A 493 -25.96 3.62 -2.17
C LEU A 493 -24.84 2.58 -2.33
N ARG A 494 -25.07 1.34 -1.86
CA ARG A 494 -24.11 0.25 -2.07
C ARG A 494 -23.82 0.00 -3.55
N SER A 495 -24.87 0.03 -4.38
CA SER A 495 -24.75 -0.13 -5.82
C SER A 495 -23.94 1.02 -6.48
N GLN A 496 -24.12 2.26 -6.02
CA GLN A 496 -23.33 3.42 -6.50
C GLN A 496 -21.85 3.29 -6.15
N LEU A 497 -21.55 2.74 -4.98
CA LEU A 497 -20.17 2.47 -4.53
C LEU A 497 -19.58 1.17 -5.09
N GLY A 498 -20.28 0.49 -5.99
CA GLY A 498 -19.81 -0.73 -6.65
C GLY A 498 -19.87 -2.00 -5.81
N MET A 499 -20.58 -1.98 -4.68
CA MET A 499 -20.70 -3.14 -3.79
C MET A 499 -21.86 -4.07 -4.18
N ASP A 500 -21.76 -5.34 -3.81
CA ASP A 500 -22.82 -6.32 -4.05
C ASP A 500 -24.11 -5.98 -3.29
N LYS A 501 -25.23 -5.93 -4.02
CA LYS A 501 -26.58 -5.71 -3.47
C LYS A 501 -26.99 -6.80 -2.47
N LYS A 502 -26.57 -8.05 -2.68
CA LYS A 502 -26.91 -9.19 -1.80
C LYS A 502 -26.41 -9.00 -0.37
N GLY A 503 -25.39 -8.20 -0.16
CA GLY A 503 -24.86 -7.87 1.17
C GLY A 503 -25.70 -6.88 1.97
N THR A 504 -26.66 -6.16 1.37
CA THR A 504 -27.46 -5.13 2.04
C THR A 504 -28.23 -5.64 3.27
N PRO A 505 -28.95 -6.79 3.23
CA PRO A 505 -29.66 -7.30 4.41
C PRO A 505 -28.72 -7.62 5.59
N SER A 506 -27.55 -8.18 5.31
CA SER A 506 -26.55 -8.51 6.34
C SER A 506 -25.95 -7.27 6.95
N MET A 507 -25.61 -6.28 6.14
CA MET A 507 -25.13 -4.97 6.61
C MET A 507 -26.12 -4.32 7.56
N LEU A 508 -27.38 -4.20 7.15
CA LEU A 508 -28.44 -3.57 7.97
C LEU A 508 -28.70 -4.33 9.28
N ARG A 509 -28.70 -5.67 9.26
CA ARG A 509 -28.82 -6.47 10.50
C ARG A 509 -27.63 -6.21 11.44
N ASN A 510 -26.41 -6.17 10.90
CA ASN A 510 -25.23 -5.88 11.69
C ASN A 510 -25.27 -4.46 12.30
N TRP A 511 -25.72 -3.47 11.53
CA TRP A 511 -25.86 -2.11 12.04
C TRP A 511 -26.92 -1.99 13.14
N VAL A 512 -28.05 -2.72 13.01
CA VAL A 512 -29.06 -2.82 14.08
C VAL A 512 -28.49 -3.48 15.33
N ASN A 513 -27.82 -4.62 15.18
CA ASN A 513 -27.23 -5.37 16.30
C ASN A 513 -26.15 -4.58 17.04
N ARG A 514 -25.48 -3.65 16.35
CA ARG A 514 -24.46 -2.76 16.92
C ARG A 514 -24.99 -1.41 17.39
N ASN A 515 -26.31 -1.20 17.34
CA ASN A 515 -26.98 0.05 17.73
C ASN A 515 -26.52 1.28 16.92
N TYR A 516 -26.11 1.10 15.66
CA TYR A 516 -25.87 2.22 14.77
C TYR A 516 -27.17 2.79 14.20
N ILE A 517 -28.17 1.91 14.01
CA ILE A 517 -29.47 2.24 13.48
C ILE A 517 -30.59 1.51 14.26
N ARG A 518 -31.79 2.09 14.27
CA ARG A 518 -33.02 1.50 14.78
C ARG A 518 -33.96 1.15 13.64
N LYS A 519 -34.63 -0.02 13.74
CA LYS A 519 -35.71 -0.40 12.80
C LYS A 519 -36.98 0.38 13.11
N ILE A 520 -37.61 0.90 12.08
CA ILE A 520 -38.94 1.52 12.14
C ILE A 520 -39.89 0.62 11.34
N PRO A 521 -40.86 -0.06 11.98
CA PRO A 521 -41.81 -0.91 11.27
C PRO A 521 -42.73 -0.09 10.37
N PRO A 522 -43.22 -0.65 9.26
CA PRO A 522 -44.24 0.01 8.43
C PRO A 522 -45.55 0.19 9.20
N LYS A 523 -46.26 1.27 8.91
CA LYS A 523 -47.56 1.57 9.56
C LYS A 523 -48.55 0.41 9.32
N GLY A 524 -49.12 -0.17 10.38
CA GLY A 524 -50.10 -1.24 10.33
C GLY A 524 -49.59 -2.67 10.32
N ALA A 525 -48.29 -2.88 10.50
CA ALA A 525 -47.70 -4.21 10.55
C ALA A 525 -47.78 -4.82 11.97
N THR A 526 -48.67 -5.79 12.16
CA THR A 526 -48.76 -6.64 13.34
C THR A 526 -48.35 -8.07 12.96
N GLY A 527 -47.19 -8.55 13.41
CA GLY A 527 -46.76 -9.95 13.19
C GLY A 527 -45.24 -10.15 13.13
N ASP A 528 -44.78 -11.31 13.58
CA ASP A 528 -43.37 -11.66 13.84
C ASP A 528 -42.48 -11.96 12.61
N VAL A 529 -43.00 -11.92 11.40
CA VAL A 529 -42.24 -12.27 10.18
C VAL A 529 -42.36 -11.19 9.11
N ILE A 530 -41.75 -10.02 9.37
CA ILE A 530 -41.67 -8.99 8.37
C ILE A 530 -40.28 -8.99 7.75
N SER A 531 -40.21 -9.06 6.40
CA SER A 531 -38.94 -8.94 5.66
C SER A 531 -38.22 -7.64 6.01
N ILE A 532 -36.89 -7.71 6.21
CA ILE A 532 -36.05 -6.52 6.49
C ILE A 532 -36.17 -5.45 5.40
N GLN A 533 -36.61 -5.82 4.20
CA GLN A 533 -36.80 -4.93 3.06
C GLN A 533 -37.97 -3.94 3.24
N LEU A 534 -38.91 -4.22 4.14
CA LEU A 534 -40.08 -3.38 4.41
C LEU A 534 -39.86 -2.35 5.53
N PHE A 535 -38.75 -2.45 6.25
CA PHE A 535 -38.43 -1.52 7.34
C PHE A 535 -37.80 -0.24 6.80
N SER A 536 -38.11 0.87 7.47
CA SER A 536 -37.25 2.05 7.49
C SER A 536 -36.27 1.96 8.66
N PHE A 537 -35.19 2.71 8.59
CA PHE A 537 -34.11 2.72 9.55
C PHE A 537 -33.79 4.16 9.95
N GLU A 538 -33.58 4.37 11.24
CA GLU A 538 -33.18 5.66 11.80
C GLU A 538 -31.79 5.55 12.41
N LYS A 539 -30.91 6.50 12.08
CA LYS A 539 -29.57 6.59 12.67
C LYS A 539 -29.68 6.88 14.17
N LEU A 540 -28.99 6.09 14.97
CA LEU A 540 -28.86 6.36 16.39
C LEU A 540 -27.59 7.17 16.63
N ARG A 541 -27.75 8.40 17.14
CA ARG A 541 -26.59 9.17 17.63
C ARG A 541 -26.05 8.46 18.86
N ASN A 542 -24.90 7.79 18.75
CA ASN A 542 -24.27 7.11 19.85
C ASN A 542 -23.89 8.11 20.94
N ARG A 543 -24.68 8.14 22.01
CA ARG A 543 -24.27 8.69 23.30
C ARG A 543 -23.65 7.54 24.09
N LYS A 544 -22.35 7.35 24.02
CA LYS A 544 -21.61 6.66 25.08
C LYS A 544 -21.09 7.75 26.03
N ASP A 545 -21.62 7.72 27.23
CA ASP A 545 -21.11 8.43 28.42
C ASP A 545 -20.94 9.97 28.29
N GLY A 546 -21.95 10.67 27.75
CA GLY A 546 -22.00 12.14 27.85
C GLY A 546 -20.97 12.91 27.00
N LYS A 547 -20.12 12.23 26.22
CA LYS A 547 -19.23 12.84 25.22
C LYS A 547 -19.71 12.45 23.83
N GLU A 548 -19.96 13.46 22.99
CA GLU A 548 -20.11 13.24 21.55
C GLU A 548 -18.87 12.52 21.04
N VAL A 549 -19.02 11.28 20.64
CA VAL A 549 -18.00 10.64 19.81
C VAL A 549 -18.09 11.35 18.46
N LYS A 550 -17.17 12.25 18.17
CA LYS A 550 -16.95 12.76 16.83
C LYS A 550 -16.80 11.57 15.91
N ILE A 551 -17.81 11.28 15.10
CA ILE A 551 -17.70 10.39 13.96
C ILE A 551 -16.60 11.01 13.11
N LEU A 552 -15.50 10.28 12.96
CA LEU A 552 -14.30 10.68 12.25
C LEU A 552 -14.69 11.34 10.92
N GLU A 553 -14.52 12.64 10.84
CA GLU A 553 -14.42 13.34 9.58
C GLU A 553 -13.19 12.80 8.86
N SER A 554 -13.40 12.34 7.65
CA SER A 554 -12.42 11.72 6.74
C SER A 554 -11.22 12.59 6.48
#